data_5644b49eb1b651dfd981bd0712a64162
#
_entry.id   5644b49eb1b651dfd981bd0712a64162
#
_cell.length_a   1.000
_cell.length_b   1.000
_cell.length_c   1.000
_cell.angle_alpha   90.00
_cell.angle_beta   90.00
_cell.angle_gamma   90.00
#
_symmetry.space_group_name_H-M   'P 1'
#
loop_
_entity.id
_entity.type
_entity.pdbx_description
1 polymer ?
#
loop_
_entity_poly.entity_id
_entity_poly.type
_entity_poly.pdbx_seq_one_letter_code
_entity_poly.pdbx_strand_id
1 'polypeptide(L)'
;MGKDPVTGVLEPLDFNHLVSSMPEFKLIQAEIDVRKFDPPIDSSDMDPMRWAEIVSMIANNYNDYDGFVILHGTDTMAYTSSALSFMLENLTKPVILTGSQLPIGELRTDGKENLMTAIEIASAKDENGRPMVPEVCIFFNGKLIRGNRAIKINAEGFHAFESFNHPHLCDVGINFQYHTHHILTPDYDKPMIPHLRLDPNVIVFSLFPGIQDNIVRHVMESPDLRGIVMRTF
;
A
#
# COMPACT_ATOMS: atom_id res chain seq x y z
N MET A 1 13.89 4.55 -1.47
CA MET A 1 15.26 4.46 -2.03
C MET A 1 16.01 5.73 -1.66
N GLY A 2 17.28 5.64 -1.31
CA GLY A 2 18.20 6.78 -1.17
C GLY A 2 19.03 6.93 -2.43
N LYS A 3 19.56 8.12 -2.66
CA LYS A 3 20.47 8.36 -3.77
C LYS A 3 21.90 8.39 -3.21
N ASP A 4 22.78 7.54 -3.74
CA ASP A 4 24.19 7.60 -3.37
C ASP A 4 24.77 8.99 -3.75
N PRO A 5 25.36 9.71 -2.82
CA PRO A 5 25.81 11.08 -3.06
C PRO A 5 27.00 11.18 -4.04
N VAL A 6 27.71 10.07 -4.28
CA VAL A 6 28.89 10.02 -5.14
C VAL A 6 28.53 9.55 -6.55
N THR A 7 27.77 8.44 -6.63
CA THR A 7 27.43 7.80 -7.91
C THR A 7 26.11 8.29 -8.50
N GLY A 8 25.23 8.88 -7.68
CA GLY A 8 23.89 9.26 -8.07
C GLY A 8 22.93 8.08 -8.29
N VAL A 9 23.39 6.87 -8.06
CA VAL A 9 22.58 5.64 -8.20
C VAL A 9 21.59 5.55 -7.05
N LEU A 10 20.36 5.12 -7.36
CA LEU A 10 19.33 4.85 -6.34
C LEU A 10 19.69 3.56 -5.62
N GLU A 11 19.99 3.65 -4.34
CA GLU A 11 20.26 2.51 -3.47
C GLU A 11 19.10 2.25 -2.52
N PRO A 12 18.98 1.02 -2.03
CA PRO A 12 18.03 0.68 -0.98
C PRO A 12 18.25 1.55 0.24
N LEU A 13 17.17 2.04 0.80
CA LEU A 13 17.23 2.87 1.99
C LEU A 13 17.60 2.02 3.21
N ASP A 14 18.72 2.35 3.86
CA ASP A 14 18.99 1.83 5.21
C ASP A 14 18.08 2.56 6.20
N PHE A 15 17.14 1.84 6.79
CA PHE A 15 16.19 2.41 7.74
C PHE A 15 16.88 2.96 9.00
N ASN A 16 17.93 2.33 9.48
CA ASN A 16 18.68 2.84 10.64
C ASN A 16 19.34 4.18 10.34
N HIS A 17 19.87 4.32 9.12
CA HIS A 17 20.41 5.60 8.65
C HIS A 17 19.28 6.64 8.49
N LEU A 18 18.11 6.22 8.02
CA LEU A 18 16.94 7.10 7.91
C LEU A 18 16.52 7.64 9.28
N VAL A 19 16.29 6.76 10.25
CA VAL A 19 15.91 7.14 11.63
C VAL A 19 16.95 8.05 12.27
N SER A 20 18.24 7.76 12.09
CA SER A 20 19.31 8.60 12.63
C SER A 20 19.38 9.99 11.98
N SER A 21 18.94 10.11 10.72
CA SER A 21 18.91 11.38 9.98
C SER A 21 17.64 12.21 10.22
N MET A 22 16.65 11.66 10.95
CA MET A 22 15.35 12.28 11.21
C MET A 22 15.10 12.36 12.72
N PRO A 23 15.52 13.45 13.39
CA PRO A 23 15.31 13.62 14.84
C PRO A 23 13.86 13.53 15.27
N GLU A 24 12.93 13.87 14.36
CA GLU A 24 11.48 13.84 14.56
C GLU A 24 10.94 12.44 14.84
N PHE A 25 11.62 11.38 14.40
CA PHE A 25 11.26 10.00 14.73
C PHE A 25 11.21 9.75 16.25
N LYS A 26 11.97 10.49 17.03
CA LYS A 26 11.95 10.40 18.51
C LYS A 26 10.65 10.92 19.13
N LEU A 27 9.87 11.68 18.38
CA LEU A 27 8.58 12.21 18.83
C LEU A 27 7.44 11.21 18.60
N ILE A 28 7.66 10.20 17.76
CA ILE A 28 6.67 9.15 17.52
C ILE A 28 6.60 8.25 18.76
N GLN A 29 5.38 8.16 19.32
CA GLN A 29 5.12 7.34 20.51
C GLN A 29 4.80 5.89 20.11
N ALA A 30 5.71 5.24 19.38
CA ALA A 30 5.58 3.86 18.96
C ALA A 30 6.96 3.17 18.95
N GLU A 31 6.98 1.91 19.33
CA GLU A 31 8.14 1.03 19.11
C GLU A 31 8.08 0.52 17.66
N ILE A 32 9.19 0.63 16.94
CA ILE A 32 9.25 0.33 15.52
C ILE A 32 10.28 -0.75 15.27
N ASP A 33 9.83 -1.89 14.79
CA ASP A 33 10.66 -2.94 14.24
C ASP A 33 10.65 -2.93 12.72
N VAL A 34 11.80 -3.20 12.11
CA VAL A 34 11.96 -3.14 10.66
C VAL A 34 12.29 -4.51 10.10
N ARG A 35 11.57 -4.86 9.05
CA ARG A 35 11.87 -6.00 8.18
C ARG A 35 12.10 -5.48 6.77
N LYS A 36 13.04 -6.06 6.06
CA LYS A 36 13.35 -5.68 4.67
C LYS A 36 13.49 -6.91 3.79
N PHE A 37 13.16 -6.75 2.53
CA PHE A 37 13.56 -7.70 1.51
C PHE A 37 15.05 -7.52 1.18
N ASP A 38 15.75 -8.61 0.96
CA ASP A 38 17.15 -8.59 0.56
C ASP A 38 17.34 -9.55 -0.64
N PRO A 39 17.59 -9.04 -1.83
CA PRO A 39 17.65 -7.63 -2.20
C PRO A 39 16.28 -6.92 -2.12
N PRO A 40 16.26 -5.57 -1.99
CA PRO A 40 15.03 -4.80 -2.09
C PRO A 40 14.35 -4.97 -3.44
N ILE A 41 13.03 -4.95 -3.44
CA ILE A 41 12.20 -5.17 -4.63
C ILE A 41 11.92 -3.81 -5.28
N ASP A 42 12.19 -3.69 -6.58
CA ASP A 42 11.62 -2.60 -7.38
C ASP A 42 10.11 -2.84 -7.52
N SER A 43 9.30 -1.78 -7.34
CA SER A 43 7.85 -1.93 -7.45
C SER A 43 7.38 -2.36 -8.84
N SER A 44 8.16 -2.13 -9.89
CA SER A 44 7.87 -2.65 -11.23
C SER A 44 8.00 -4.18 -11.35
N ASP A 45 8.74 -4.80 -10.44
CA ASP A 45 8.95 -6.26 -10.38
C ASP A 45 8.01 -6.98 -9.40
N MET A 46 6.98 -6.28 -8.91
CA MET A 46 5.97 -6.89 -8.03
C MET A 46 5.13 -7.92 -8.75
N ASP A 47 4.92 -9.05 -8.08
CA ASP A 47 4.16 -10.18 -8.57
C ASP A 47 3.31 -10.85 -7.46
N PRO A 48 2.45 -11.81 -7.78
CA PRO A 48 1.64 -12.53 -6.79
C PRO A 48 2.44 -13.26 -5.71
N MET A 49 3.66 -13.71 -6.00
CA MET A 49 4.53 -14.36 -5.02
C MET A 49 5.03 -13.36 -3.99
N ARG A 50 5.41 -12.17 -4.43
CA ARG A 50 5.83 -11.08 -3.55
C ARG A 50 4.70 -10.60 -2.65
N TRP A 51 3.48 -10.53 -3.15
CA TRP A 51 2.32 -10.22 -2.31
C TRP A 51 2.09 -11.30 -1.25
N ALA A 52 2.21 -12.59 -1.61
CA ALA A 52 2.10 -13.68 -0.65
C ALA A 52 3.21 -13.63 0.42
N GLU A 53 4.44 -13.24 0.06
CA GLU A 53 5.53 -13.02 1.02
C GLU A 53 5.19 -11.90 2.01
N ILE A 54 4.69 -10.74 1.52
CA ILE A 54 4.27 -9.63 2.38
C ILE A 54 3.14 -10.07 3.33
N VAL A 55 2.12 -10.75 2.82
CA VAL A 55 1.02 -11.27 3.64
C VAL A 55 1.52 -12.26 4.68
N SER A 56 2.45 -13.14 4.33
CA SER A 56 3.07 -14.08 5.27
C SER A 56 3.84 -13.37 6.37
N MET A 57 4.59 -12.30 6.04
CA MET A 57 5.30 -11.50 7.02
C MET A 57 4.34 -10.83 8.00
N ILE A 58 3.23 -10.25 7.51
CA ILE A 58 2.19 -9.67 8.34
C ILE A 58 1.55 -10.73 9.23
N ALA A 59 1.11 -11.86 8.66
CA ALA A 59 0.44 -12.93 9.39
C ALA A 59 1.30 -13.53 10.50
N ASN A 60 2.57 -13.77 10.23
CA ASN A 60 3.52 -14.34 11.21
C ASN A 60 3.83 -13.39 12.38
N ASN A 61 3.62 -12.10 12.20
CA ASN A 61 3.88 -11.08 13.21
C ASN A 61 2.58 -10.40 13.70
N TYR A 62 1.42 -10.92 13.31
CA TYR A 62 0.14 -10.23 13.51
C TYR A 62 -0.20 -9.99 14.98
N ASN A 63 0.15 -10.92 15.86
CA ASN A 63 -0.16 -10.82 17.28
C ASN A 63 0.82 -9.93 18.06
N ASP A 64 2.00 -9.70 17.52
CA ASP A 64 3.09 -9.01 18.21
C ASP A 64 3.08 -7.49 17.99
N TYR A 65 2.37 -7.01 16.95
CA TYR A 65 2.35 -5.58 16.58
C TYR A 65 0.92 -5.02 16.49
N ASP A 66 0.77 -3.74 16.78
CA ASP A 66 -0.50 -3.01 16.72
C ASP A 66 -0.88 -2.60 15.29
N GLY A 67 0.08 -2.48 14.39
CA GLY A 67 -0.12 -2.10 12.99
C GLY A 67 1.11 -2.32 12.13
N PHE A 68 0.96 -2.17 10.82
CA PHE A 68 2.01 -2.43 9.84
C PHE A 68 2.12 -1.26 8.86
N VAL A 69 3.34 -0.84 8.59
CA VAL A 69 3.64 0.16 7.56
C VAL A 69 4.54 -0.47 6.52
N ILE A 70 4.16 -0.33 5.24
CA ILE A 70 4.89 -0.90 4.11
C ILE A 70 5.43 0.24 3.26
N LEU A 71 6.77 0.38 3.24
CA LEU A 71 7.43 1.28 2.30
C LEU A 71 7.49 0.62 0.93
N HIS A 72 6.86 1.24 -0.05
CA HIS A 72 6.67 0.68 -1.38
C HIS A 72 6.95 1.73 -2.48
N GLY A 73 7.50 1.30 -3.59
CA GLY A 73 7.60 2.16 -4.78
C GLY A 73 6.22 2.52 -5.33
N THR A 74 6.07 3.72 -5.88
CA THR A 74 4.74 4.27 -6.23
C THR A 74 4.09 3.62 -7.45
N ASP A 75 4.85 2.95 -8.34
CA ASP A 75 4.34 2.48 -9.63
C ASP A 75 3.25 1.41 -9.51
N THR A 76 3.43 0.46 -8.60
CA THR A 76 2.47 -0.63 -8.39
C THR A 76 1.87 -0.65 -6.99
N MET A 77 2.04 0.42 -6.20
CA MET A 77 1.50 0.50 -4.83
C MET A 77 -0.01 0.28 -4.79
N ALA A 78 -0.75 0.83 -5.75
CA ALA A 78 -2.20 0.65 -5.85
C ALA A 78 -2.59 -0.81 -6.13
N TYR A 79 -1.80 -1.55 -6.91
CA TYR A 79 -2.00 -2.98 -7.14
C TYR A 79 -1.71 -3.78 -5.88
N THR A 80 -0.59 -3.52 -5.22
CA THR A 80 -0.21 -4.18 -3.97
C THR A 80 -1.24 -3.93 -2.88
N SER A 81 -1.67 -2.69 -2.65
CA SER A 81 -2.68 -2.37 -1.64
C SER A 81 -4.02 -3.02 -1.94
N SER A 82 -4.41 -3.10 -3.22
CA SER A 82 -5.62 -3.81 -3.63
C SER A 82 -5.51 -5.31 -3.38
N ALA A 83 -4.41 -5.95 -3.76
CA ALA A 83 -4.18 -7.38 -3.52
C ALA A 83 -4.22 -7.71 -2.03
N LEU A 84 -3.47 -6.97 -1.19
CA LEU A 84 -3.45 -7.16 0.25
C LEU A 84 -4.83 -6.96 0.89
N SER A 85 -5.66 -6.05 0.37
CA SER A 85 -7.04 -5.84 0.86
C SER A 85 -7.93 -7.09 0.75
N PHE A 86 -7.65 -7.95 -0.24
CA PHE A 86 -8.37 -9.22 -0.42
C PHE A 86 -7.65 -10.43 0.17
N MET A 87 -6.33 -10.35 0.35
CA MET A 87 -5.52 -11.42 0.90
C MET A 87 -5.53 -11.47 2.43
N LEU A 88 -5.90 -10.37 3.09
CA LEU A 88 -6.00 -10.24 4.56
C LEU A 88 -7.48 -10.17 4.96
N GLU A 89 -8.15 -11.32 5.02
CA GLU A 89 -9.56 -11.40 5.41
C GLU A 89 -9.73 -11.11 6.89
N ASN A 90 -10.76 -10.34 7.24
CA ASN A 90 -11.09 -9.90 8.59
C ASN A 90 -9.90 -9.21 9.31
N LEU A 91 -9.25 -8.30 8.60
CA LEU A 91 -8.15 -7.50 9.13
C LEU A 91 -8.65 -6.59 10.26
N THR A 92 -8.05 -6.70 11.45
CA THR A 92 -8.42 -5.91 12.64
C THR A 92 -7.37 -4.88 13.02
N LYS A 93 -6.27 -4.80 12.25
CA LYS A 93 -5.15 -3.87 12.46
C LYS A 93 -4.86 -3.09 11.19
N PRO A 94 -4.32 -1.87 11.28
CA PRO A 94 -3.96 -1.09 10.10
C PRO A 94 -2.78 -1.71 9.34
N VAL A 95 -2.89 -1.71 8.01
CA VAL A 95 -1.78 -2.00 7.09
C VAL A 95 -1.68 -0.82 6.14
N ILE A 96 -0.71 0.05 6.38
CA ILE A 96 -0.58 1.33 5.67
C ILE A 96 0.58 1.24 4.68
N LEU A 97 0.27 1.30 3.38
CA LEU A 97 1.28 1.45 2.34
C LEU A 97 1.60 2.93 2.17
N THR A 98 2.87 3.23 2.02
CA THR A 98 3.33 4.58 1.72
C THR A 98 4.66 4.54 0.96
N GLY A 99 5.11 5.69 0.51
CA GLY A 99 6.33 5.84 -0.26
C GLY A 99 6.61 7.29 -0.55
N SER A 100 7.37 7.55 -1.61
CA SER A 100 7.69 8.91 -2.02
C SER A 100 7.80 9.04 -3.53
N GLN A 101 7.51 10.23 -4.05
CA GLN A 101 7.79 10.58 -5.44
C GLN A 101 9.25 11.02 -5.61
N LEU A 102 9.82 11.66 -4.59
CA LEU A 102 11.24 12.00 -4.56
C LEU A 102 11.98 11.13 -3.53
N PRO A 103 13.17 10.62 -3.86
CA PRO A 103 14.01 9.88 -2.92
C PRO A 103 14.20 10.66 -1.61
N ILE A 104 14.27 9.95 -0.49
CA ILE A 104 14.34 10.58 0.85
C ILE A 104 15.56 11.48 1.04
N GLY A 105 16.62 11.30 0.27
CA GLY A 105 17.79 12.19 0.28
C GLY A 105 17.65 13.50 -0.50
N GLU A 106 16.57 13.68 -1.25
CA GLU A 106 16.35 14.89 -2.05
C GLU A 106 15.80 16.04 -1.18
N LEU A 107 16.15 17.29 -1.57
CA LEU A 107 15.86 18.50 -0.78
C LEU A 107 14.36 18.70 -0.49
N ARG A 108 13.49 18.30 -1.38
CA ARG A 108 12.03 18.47 -1.24
C ARG A 108 11.29 17.14 -1.22
N THR A 109 11.90 16.13 -0.63
CA THR A 109 11.28 14.81 -0.54
C THR A 109 9.96 14.84 0.25
N ASP A 110 8.94 14.21 -0.28
CA ASP A 110 7.67 13.93 0.38
C ASP A 110 7.75 12.68 1.29
N GLY A 111 8.84 11.90 1.18
CA GLY A 111 8.95 10.61 1.85
C GLY A 111 9.01 10.67 3.36
N LYS A 112 9.56 11.76 3.93
CA LYS A 112 9.65 11.93 5.39
C LYS A 112 8.29 12.09 6.01
N GLU A 113 7.51 13.03 5.50
CA GLU A 113 6.16 13.31 5.98
C GLU A 113 5.23 12.11 5.77
N ASN A 114 5.28 11.51 4.58
CA ASN A 114 4.48 10.34 4.27
C ASN A 114 4.77 9.17 5.22
N LEU A 115 6.04 8.90 5.52
CA LEU A 115 6.42 7.82 6.43
C LEU A 115 5.99 8.10 7.88
N MET A 116 6.30 9.28 8.41
CA MET A 116 5.96 9.63 9.79
C MET A 116 4.46 9.58 10.02
N THR A 117 3.69 10.17 9.12
CA THR A 117 2.23 10.17 9.21
C THR A 117 1.64 8.77 9.05
N ALA A 118 2.20 7.93 8.17
CA ALA A 118 1.75 6.55 8.05
C ALA A 118 1.96 5.75 9.36
N ILE A 119 3.05 5.99 10.08
CA ILE A 119 3.32 5.37 11.39
C ILE A 119 2.33 5.88 12.44
N GLU A 120 2.08 7.19 12.49
CA GLU A 120 1.09 7.77 13.40
C GLU A 120 -0.30 7.17 13.17
N ILE A 121 -0.74 7.05 11.90
CA ILE A 121 -2.03 6.41 11.56
C ILE A 121 -2.03 4.94 11.98
N ALA A 122 -0.93 4.21 11.75
CA ALA A 122 -0.82 2.80 12.09
C ALA A 122 -0.84 2.55 13.60
N SER A 123 -0.44 3.52 14.42
CA SER A 123 -0.44 3.44 15.89
C SER A 123 -1.68 4.07 16.53
N ALA A 124 -2.50 4.82 15.74
CA ALA A 124 -3.66 5.53 16.27
C ALA A 124 -4.76 4.59 16.75
N LYS A 125 -5.30 4.87 17.94
CA LYS A 125 -6.39 4.10 18.57
C LYS A 125 -7.58 5.01 18.88
N ASP A 126 -8.76 4.43 18.84
CA ASP A 126 -10.00 5.07 19.29
C ASP A 126 -10.08 5.11 20.83
N GLU A 127 -11.15 5.68 21.36
CA GLU A 127 -11.43 5.77 22.80
C GLU A 127 -11.58 4.41 23.49
N ASN A 128 -11.82 3.34 22.74
CA ASN A 128 -11.92 1.97 23.21
C ASN A 128 -10.59 1.21 23.11
N GLY A 129 -9.50 1.87 22.69
CA GLY A 129 -8.18 1.27 22.47
C GLY A 129 -8.08 0.42 21.20
N ARG A 130 -9.06 0.50 20.28
CA ARG A 130 -9.06 -0.20 19.00
C ARG A 130 -8.36 0.65 17.93
N PRO A 131 -7.73 0.04 16.93
CA PRO A 131 -7.14 0.79 15.82
C PRO A 131 -8.17 1.70 15.14
N MET A 132 -7.77 2.95 14.86
CA MET A 132 -8.64 3.91 14.17
C MET A 132 -9.04 3.43 12.78
N VAL A 133 -8.14 2.76 12.04
CA VAL A 133 -8.37 2.31 10.66
C VAL A 133 -7.89 0.88 10.48
N PRO A 134 -8.71 -0.13 10.80
CA PRO A 134 -8.35 -1.54 10.66
C PRO A 134 -8.51 -2.03 9.21
N GLU A 135 -7.81 -1.39 8.28
CA GLU A 135 -7.89 -1.65 6.85
C GLU A 135 -6.51 -1.62 6.19
N VAL A 136 -6.42 -2.19 4.99
CA VAL A 136 -5.30 -1.91 4.09
C VAL A 136 -5.54 -0.57 3.41
N CYS A 137 -4.59 0.35 3.55
CA CYS A 137 -4.71 1.71 3.05
C CYS A 137 -3.44 2.16 2.35
N ILE A 138 -3.56 3.17 1.50
CA ILE A 138 -2.45 3.99 1.04
C ILE A 138 -2.54 5.33 1.76
N PHE A 139 -1.44 5.75 2.40
CA PHE A 139 -1.27 7.13 2.84
C PHE A 139 -0.31 7.85 1.90
N PHE A 140 -0.76 8.93 1.32
CA PHE A 140 0.06 9.75 0.42
C PHE A 140 -0.43 11.19 0.37
N ASN A 141 0.49 12.17 0.46
CA ASN A 141 0.20 13.59 0.30
C ASN A 141 -1.02 14.07 1.14
N GLY A 142 -1.02 13.75 2.44
CA GLY A 142 -2.06 14.17 3.39
C GLY A 142 -3.39 13.42 3.29
N LYS A 143 -3.49 12.35 2.50
CA LYS A 143 -4.72 11.59 2.30
C LYS A 143 -4.54 10.12 2.61
N LEU A 144 -5.47 9.57 3.41
CA LEU A 144 -5.57 8.12 3.65
C LEU A 144 -6.66 7.55 2.76
N ILE A 145 -6.26 6.69 1.84
CA ILE A 145 -7.12 6.10 0.82
C ILE A 145 -7.25 4.60 1.07
N ARG A 146 -8.49 4.07 0.98
CA ARG A 146 -8.70 2.62 1.05
C ARG A 146 -7.92 1.90 -0.05
N GLY A 147 -7.16 0.86 0.30
CA GLY A 147 -6.20 0.21 -0.58
C GLY A 147 -6.80 -0.32 -1.89
N ASN A 148 -7.98 -0.93 -1.85
CA ASN A 148 -8.66 -1.43 -3.05
C ASN A 148 -9.50 -0.37 -3.79
N ARG A 149 -9.37 0.90 -3.44
CA ARG A 149 -10.03 2.04 -4.10
C ARG A 149 -9.04 3.05 -4.68
N ALA A 150 -7.76 2.85 -4.39
CA ALA A 150 -6.69 3.73 -4.83
C ALA A 150 -6.29 3.49 -6.29
N ILE A 151 -5.98 4.57 -6.98
CA ILE A 151 -5.38 4.54 -8.31
C ILE A 151 -4.24 5.56 -8.37
N LYS A 152 -3.13 5.21 -9.04
CA LYS A 152 -2.07 6.17 -9.36
C LYS A 152 -2.51 7.03 -10.53
N ILE A 153 -2.59 8.35 -10.31
CA ILE A 153 -3.05 9.33 -11.31
C ILE A 153 -1.93 10.20 -11.85
N ASN A 154 -0.79 10.25 -11.16
CA ASN A 154 0.31 11.12 -11.55
C ASN A 154 1.65 10.45 -11.23
N ALA A 155 2.62 10.54 -12.16
CA ALA A 155 3.97 10.01 -12.00
C ALA A 155 4.99 11.08 -11.56
N GLU A 156 4.68 12.38 -11.71
CA GLU A 156 5.62 13.47 -11.47
C GLU A 156 5.28 14.35 -10.27
N GLY A 157 3.99 14.47 -9.95
CA GLY A 157 3.52 15.33 -8.84
C GLY A 157 3.36 14.58 -7.53
N PHE A 158 3.38 15.30 -6.42
CA PHE A 158 3.18 14.73 -5.08
C PHE A 158 1.75 14.20 -4.89
N HIS A 159 0.75 14.77 -5.58
CA HIS A 159 -0.59 14.21 -5.64
C HIS A 159 -0.61 13.02 -6.60
N ALA A 160 -0.05 11.89 -6.16
CA ALA A 160 0.17 10.71 -7.00
C ALA A 160 -0.99 9.72 -6.99
N PHE A 161 -1.78 9.68 -5.92
CA PHE A 161 -2.88 8.73 -5.74
C PHE A 161 -4.20 9.43 -5.48
N GLU A 162 -5.30 8.81 -5.97
CA GLU A 162 -6.65 9.27 -5.75
C GLU A 162 -7.64 8.10 -5.64
N SER A 163 -8.81 8.36 -5.09
CA SER A 163 -9.95 7.45 -5.02
C SER A 163 -11.19 8.13 -5.58
N PHE A 164 -11.57 7.80 -6.81
CA PHE A 164 -12.68 8.47 -7.48
C PHE A 164 -14.07 8.01 -7.02
N ASN A 165 -14.17 6.77 -6.53
CA ASN A 165 -15.45 6.13 -6.22
C ASN A 165 -15.66 5.89 -4.72
N HIS A 166 -14.77 6.39 -3.88
CA HIS A 166 -14.86 6.24 -2.44
C HIS A 166 -14.18 7.44 -1.76
N PRO A 167 -14.80 8.03 -0.73
CA PRO A 167 -14.17 9.10 0.04
C PRO A 167 -12.87 8.66 0.71
N HIS A 168 -11.98 9.61 1.00
CA HIS A 168 -10.82 9.36 1.82
C HIS A 168 -11.25 8.87 3.21
N LEU A 169 -10.43 8.05 3.85
CA LEU A 169 -10.67 7.57 5.22
C LEU A 169 -10.16 8.54 6.27
N CYS A 170 -9.13 9.33 5.91
CA CYS A 170 -8.62 10.41 6.73
C CYS A 170 -8.01 11.50 5.82
N ASP A 171 -8.25 12.74 6.16
CA ASP A 171 -7.51 13.89 5.64
C ASP A 171 -6.58 14.39 6.74
N VAL A 172 -5.29 14.56 6.40
CA VAL A 172 -4.26 14.97 7.33
C VAL A 172 -3.78 16.37 6.98
N GLY A 173 -4.00 17.29 7.90
CA GLY A 173 -3.47 18.63 7.89
C GLY A 173 -2.75 18.89 9.20
N ILE A 174 -3.08 19.99 9.90
CA ILE A 174 -2.59 20.21 11.28
C ILE A 174 -3.12 19.12 12.22
N ASN A 175 -4.32 18.63 11.97
CA ASN A 175 -4.97 17.58 12.72
C ASN A 175 -5.39 16.45 11.79
N PHE A 176 -5.54 15.24 12.33
CA PHE A 176 -6.12 14.10 11.66
C PHE A 176 -7.63 14.20 11.66
N GLN A 177 -8.23 14.24 10.48
CA GLN A 177 -9.68 14.21 10.31
C GLN A 177 -10.12 12.85 9.79
N TYR A 178 -10.42 11.92 10.70
CA TYR A 178 -10.91 10.58 10.34
C TYR A 178 -12.40 10.63 9.95
N HIS A 179 -12.72 10.05 8.81
CA HIS A 179 -14.09 9.91 8.30
C HIS A 179 -14.67 8.56 8.73
N THR A 180 -14.96 8.42 10.00
CA THR A 180 -15.31 7.14 10.66
C THR A 180 -16.47 6.40 10.00
N HIS A 181 -17.41 7.11 9.37
CA HIS A 181 -18.54 6.50 8.64
C HIS A 181 -18.11 5.70 7.40
N HIS A 182 -16.91 5.93 6.90
CA HIS A 182 -16.36 5.26 5.74
C HIS A 182 -15.38 4.15 6.10
N ILE A 183 -14.95 4.08 7.36
CA ILE A 183 -14.02 3.06 7.84
C ILE A 183 -14.76 1.76 8.09
N LEU A 184 -14.19 0.64 7.64
CA LEU A 184 -14.76 -0.69 7.88
C LEU A 184 -14.66 -1.07 9.36
N THR A 185 -15.70 -1.70 9.87
CA THR A 185 -15.70 -2.30 11.21
C THR A 185 -15.50 -3.79 11.05
N PRO A 186 -14.34 -4.33 11.44
CA PRO A 186 -14.11 -5.78 11.37
C PRO A 186 -14.86 -6.51 12.46
N ASP A 187 -14.98 -7.83 12.29
CA ASP A 187 -15.49 -8.73 13.34
C ASP A 187 -14.33 -9.08 14.29
N TYR A 188 -14.27 -8.41 15.44
CA TYR A 188 -13.20 -8.62 16.42
C TYR A 188 -13.26 -9.99 17.12
N ASP A 189 -14.37 -10.71 16.99
CA ASP A 189 -14.53 -12.06 17.55
C ASP A 189 -13.98 -13.15 16.62
N LYS A 190 -13.61 -12.77 15.39
CA LYS A 190 -13.01 -13.68 14.41
C LYS A 190 -11.53 -13.38 14.17
N PRO A 191 -10.72 -14.42 13.93
CA PRO A 191 -9.33 -14.23 13.57
C PRO A 191 -9.17 -13.61 12.17
N MET A 192 -8.06 -12.92 11.95
CA MET A 192 -7.60 -12.58 10.61
C MET A 192 -7.16 -13.86 9.88
N ILE A 193 -7.58 -13.99 8.61
CA ILE A 193 -7.24 -15.15 7.77
C ILE A 193 -6.40 -14.69 6.59
N PRO A 194 -5.13 -15.16 6.48
CA PRO A 194 -4.28 -14.83 5.33
C PRO A 194 -4.56 -15.77 4.15
N HIS A 195 -4.83 -15.19 2.97
CA HIS A 195 -4.97 -15.91 1.72
C HIS A 195 -3.68 -15.75 0.91
N LEU A 196 -2.90 -16.83 0.77
CA LEU A 196 -1.58 -16.78 0.13
C LEU A 196 -1.59 -17.23 -1.34
N ARG A 197 -2.74 -17.71 -1.84
CA ARG A 197 -2.83 -18.23 -3.20
C ARG A 197 -3.58 -17.27 -4.10
N LEU A 198 -2.92 -16.85 -5.16
CA LEU A 198 -3.49 -16.07 -6.24
C LEU A 198 -3.33 -16.84 -7.55
N ASP A 199 -4.32 -16.77 -8.42
CA ASP A 199 -4.21 -17.33 -9.78
C ASP A 199 -3.74 -16.22 -10.73
N PRO A 200 -2.53 -16.28 -11.29
CA PRO A 200 -2.00 -15.29 -12.22
C PRO A 200 -2.64 -15.36 -13.62
N ASN A 201 -3.40 -16.42 -13.91
CA ASN A 201 -4.01 -16.65 -15.22
C ASN A 201 -5.33 -15.87 -15.39
N VAL A 202 -5.37 -14.65 -14.87
CA VAL A 202 -6.49 -13.72 -14.97
C VAL A 202 -6.03 -12.47 -15.69
N ILE A 203 -6.82 -11.99 -16.65
CA ILE A 203 -6.53 -10.76 -17.37
C ILE A 203 -7.63 -9.72 -17.19
N VAL A 204 -7.26 -8.45 -17.31
CA VAL A 204 -8.21 -7.35 -17.49
C VAL A 204 -8.33 -7.08 -18.98
N PHE A 205 -9.52 -7.28 -19.53
CA PHE A 205 -9.80 -7.09 -20.95
C PHE A 205 -10.75 -5.90 -21.15
N SER A 206 -10.25 -4.86 -21.80
CA SER A 206 -11.04 -3.63 -22.06
C SER A 206 -11.67 -3.69 -23.45
N LEU A 207 -12.98 -3.51 -23.50
CA LEU A 207 -13.70 -3.32 -24.77
C LEU A 207 -13.59 -1.86 -25.20
N PHE A 208 -13.40 -1.64 -26.48
CA PHE A 208 -13.38 -0.31 -27.08
C PHE A 208 -14.01 -0.36 -28.49
N PRO A 209 -14.57 0.75 -29.01
CA PRO A 209 -15.13 0.80 -30.36
C PRO A 209 -14.08 0.43 -31.42
N GLY A 210 -14.41 -0.54 -32.28
CA GLY A 210 -13.52 -1.02 -33.35
C GLY A 210 -12.64 -2.21 -32.98
N ILE A 211 -12.75 -2.75 -31.76
CA ILE A 211 -12.09 -4.01 -31.43
C ILE A 211 -12.59 -5.14 -32.38
N GLN A 212 -11.69 -5.92 -32.89
CA GLN A 212 -12.02 -6.96 -33.88
C GLN A 212 -12.40 -8.28 -33.16
N ASP A 213 -13.45 -8.93 -33.64
CA ASP A 213 -13.95 -10.19 -33.08
C ASP A 213 -12.90 -11.29 -33.02
N ASN A 214 -12.01 -11.38 -34.04
CA ASN A 214 -10.95 -12.36 -34.07
C ASN A 214 -9.95 -12.17 -32.94
N ILE A 215 -9.64 -10.92 -32.53
CA ILE A 215 -8.75 -10.63 -31.40
C ILE A 215 -9.43 -11.03 -30.09
N VAL A 216 -10.71 -10.66 -29.91
CA VAL A 216 -11.51 -11.06 -28.73
C VAL A 216 -11.53 -12.57 -28.59
N ARG A 217 -11.84 -13.28 -29.69
CA ARG A 217 -11.88 -14.76 -29.72
C ARG A 217 -10.52 -15.37 -29.37
N HIS A 218 -9.42 -14.87 -29.95
CA HIS A 218 -8.09 -15.37 -29.68
C HIS A 218 -7.70 -15.24 -28.20
N VAL A 219 -8.04 -14.13 -27.58
CA VAL A 219 -7.80 -13.92 -26.13
C VAL A 219 -8.64 -14.89 -25.30
N MET A 220 -9.93 -15.04 -25.62
CA MET A 220 -10.86 -15.91 -24.87
C MET A 220 -10.57 -17.40 -25.02
N GLU A 221 -10.00 -17.82 -26.14
CA GLU A 221 -9.65 -19.20 -26.44
C GLU A 221 -8.23 -19.58 -25.96
N SER A 222 -7.51 -18.67 -25.25
CA SER A 222 -6.19 -18.98 -24.67
C SER A 222 -6.30 -20.14 -23.68
N PRO A 223 -5.55 -21.24 -23.86
CA PRO A 223 -5.70 -22.45 -23.05
C PRO A 223 -5.30 -22.23 -21.56
N ASP A 224 -4.43 -21.27 -21.31
CA ASP A 224 -3.94 -20.97 -19.96
C ASP A 224 -4.81 -19.98 -19.21
N LEU A 225 -5.74 -19.32 -19.91
CA LEU A 225 -6.60 -18.30 -19.32
C LEU A 225 -7.66 -18.92 -18.40
N ARG A 226 -7.71 -18.48 -17.14
CA ARG A 226 -8.64 -18.97 -16.12
C ARG A 226 -9.75 -17.99 -15.80
N GLY A 227 -9.51 -16.71 -16.01
CA GLY A 227 -10.49 -15.68 -15.71
C GLY A 227 -10.28 -14.41 -16.50
N ILE A 228 -11.38 -13.68 -16.72
CA ILE A 228 -11.38 -12.39 -17.40
C ILE A 228 -12.18 -11.39 -16.57
N VAL A 229 -11.54 -10.26 -16.24
CA VAL A 229 -12.23 -9.07 -15.75
C VAL A 229 -12.50 -8.17 -16.95
N MET A 230 -13.76 -8.12 -17.37
CA MET A 230 -14.14 -7.32 -18.54
C MET A 230 -14.42 -5.88 -18.12
N ARG A 231 -13.71 -4.93 -18.72
CA ARG A 231 -13.99 -3.51 -18.59
C ARG A 231 -14.83 -3.07 -19.78
N THR A 232 -16.05 -2.66 -19.50
CA THR A 232 -16.98 -2.04 -20.46
C THR A 232 -16.97 -0.52 -20.29
N PHE A 233 -17.65 0.19 -21.15
CA PHE A 233 -17.83 1.64 -21.03
C PHE A 233 -18.97 2.01 -20.10
#